data_85612f5443985dd2263d0bba47ddd417
#
_entry.id   85612f5443985dd2263d0bba47ddd417
#
_cell.length_a   1.000
_cell.length_b   1.000
_cell.length_c   1.000
_cell.angle_alpha   90.00
_cell.angle_beta   90.00
_cell.angle_gamma   90.00
#
_symmetry.space_group_name_H-M   'P 1'
#
loop_
_entity.id
_entity.type
_entity.pdbx_description
1 polymer ?
#
loop_
_entity_poly.entity_id
_entity_poly.type
_entity_poly.pdbx_seq_one_letter_code
_entity_poly.pdbx_strand_id
1 'polypeptide(L)'
;IDRTKESWSRPSLDLYYQQGLKNKQLLVFNVVGTYNKEKSRRLYQESLQDELLTDINNNVLGDKYSLIGEAVYEKQFSKGNSLSFGLRHTQSFANNEYRNGHYYETDMNQGDTYVYGEYRGKVKKMDYRLGVGVTRSYYKQSGDDSYENYSFNPRLVLHYALPGNSFVRWKSDISNASPS
;
A
#
# COMPACT_ATOMS: atom_id res chain seq x y z
N ILE A 1 -32.17 -0.89 -22.38
CA ILE A 1 -31.40 0.34 -22.07
C ILE A 1 -30.40 -0.01 -20.98
N ASP A 2 -29.13 0.25 -21.21
CA ASP A 2 -28.08 0.14 -20.17
C ASP A 2 -27.41 1.52 -20.03
N ARG A 3 -27.46 2.09 -18.82
CA ARG A 3 -26.87 3.38 -18.50
C ARG A 3 -26.10 3.26 -17.20
N THR A 4 -24.81 3.60 -17.24
CA THR A 4 -23.95 3.67 -16.07
C THR A 4 -23.51 5.13 -15.88
N LYS A 5 -23.63 5.63 -14.66
CA LYS A 5 -23.12 6.94 -14.26
C LYS A 5 -22.20 6.75 -13.05
N GLU A 6 -20.97 7.20 -13.20
CA GLU A 6 -19.97 7.14 -12.14
C GLU A 6 -19.50 8.55 -11.80
N SER A 7 -19.26 8.79 -10.54
CA SER A 7 -18.61 9.99 -10.04
C SER A 7 -17.70 9.63 -8.88
N TRP A 8 -16.54 10.25 -8.83
CA TRP A 8 -15.59 10.05 -7.78
C TRP A 8 -14.93 11.36 -7.34
N SER A 9 -14.50 11.40 -6.09
CA SER A 9 -13.72 12.49 -5.51
C SER A 9 -12.62 11.87 -4.64
N ARG A 10 -11.38 12.34 -4.80
CA ARG A 10 -10.22 11.77 -4.10
C ARG A 10 -9.27 12.85 -3.61
N PRO A 11 -9.64 13.63 -2.59
CA PRO A 11 -8.71 14.53 -1.93
C PRO A 11 -7.61 13.74 -1.21
N SER A 12 -6.40 14.28 -1.20
CA SER A 12 -5.25 13.74 -0.48
C SER A 12 -4.48 14.84 0.22
N LEU A 13 -3.91 14.52 1.37
CA LEU A 13 -2.98 15.35 2.13
C LEU A 13 -1.68 14.59 2.29
N ASP A 14 -0.56 15.22 1.96
CA ASP A 14 0.79 14.68 2.11
C ASP A 14 1.62 15.64 2.98
N LEU A 15 2.13 15.12 4.09
CA LEU A 15 2.98 15.84 5.04
C LEU A 15 4.33 15.13 5.11
N TYR A 16 5.37 15.86 4.74
CA TYR A 16 6.75 15.37 4.75
C TYR A 16 7.61 16.20 5.68
N TYR A 17 8.37 15.54 6.55
CA TYR A 17 9.33 16.17 7.44
C TYR A 17 10.65 15.43 7.37
N GLN A 18 11.75 16.17 7.20
CA GLN A 18 13.09 15.63 7.16
C GLN A 18 14.01 16.46 8.05
N GLN A 19 14.80 15.80 8.88
CA GLN A 19 15.78 16.44 9.74
C GLN A 19 17.12 15.72 9.70
N GLY A 20 18.16 16.47 9.34
CA GLY A 20 19.54 16.06 9.55
C GLY A 20 19.93 16.21 11.03
N LEU A 21 20.46 15.16 11.60
CA LEU A 21 20.99 15.15 12.96
C LEU A 21 22.53 15.16 12.94
N LYS A 22 23.16 15.39 14.12
CA LYS A 22 24.62 15.33 14.25
C LYS A 22 25.14 13.94 13.85
N ASN A 23 26.44 13.86 13.49
CA ASN A 23 27.11 12.60 13.15
C ASN A 23 26.52 11.86 11.94
N LYS A 24 26.12 12.59 10.89
CA LYS A 24 25.61 12.03 9.63
C LYS A 24 24.38 11.11 9.81
N GLN A 25 23.48 11.55 10.62
CA GLN A 25 22.19 10.88 10.84
C GLN A 25 21.08 11.67 10.14
N LEU A 26 20.07 10.97 9.68
CA LEU A 26 18.89 11.51 9.02
C LEU A 26 17.64 10.88 9.63
N LEU A 27 16.65 11.71 9.89
CA LEU A 27 15.34 11.29 10.31
C LEU A 27 14.31 11.82 9.31
N VAL A 28 13.43 10.94 8.85
CA VAL A 28 12.38 11.26 7.87
C VAL A 28 11.06 10.78 8.44
N PHE A 29 10.03 11.63 8.38
CA PHE A 29 8.64 11.28 8.64
C PHE A 29 7.80 11.65 7.43
N ASN A 30 6.91 10.75 7.03
CA ASN A 30 5.93 10.99 5.98
C ASN A 30 4.57 10.52 6.45
N VAL A 31 3.53 11.35 6.25
CA VAL A 31 2.15 11.00 6.55
C VAL A 31 1.28 11.38 5.37
N VAL A 32 0.62 10.39 4.77
CA VAL A 32 -0.29 10.59 3.64
C VAL A 32 -1.69 10.15 4.06
N GLY A 33 -2.63 11.10 4.00
CA GLY A 33 -4.05 10.85 4.19
C GLY A 33 -4.79 10.94 2.86
N THR A 34 -5.65 9.98 2.54
CA THR A 34 -6.52 10.02 1.36
C THR A 34 -7.94 9.68 1.76
N TYR A 35 -8.88 10.39 1.15
CA TYR A 35 -10.30 10.06 1.19
C TYR A 35 -10.77 9.82 -0.23
N ASN A 36 -11.44 8.71 -0.47
CA ASN A 36 -12.04 8.39 -1.76
C ASN A 36 -13.54 8.18 -1.57
N LYS A 37 -14.31 8.97 -2.31
CA LYS A 37 -15.76 8.80 -2.40
C LYS A 37 -16.13 8.43 -3.82
N GLU A 38 -16.79 7.29 -3.96
CA GLU A 38 -17.22 6.75 -5.23
C GLU A 38 -18.73 6.55 -5.22
N LYS A 39 -19.38 6.97 -6.30
CA LYS A 39 -20.79 6.73 -6.53
C LYS A 39 -20.94 6.12 -7.91
N SER A 40 -21.52 4.94 -7.96
CA SER A 40 -21.87 4.26 -9.21
C SER A 40 -23.36 4.00 -9.23
N ARG A 41 -24.00 4.38 -10.30
CA ARG A 41 -25.40 4.11 -10.56
C ARG A 41 -25.54 3.42 -11.90
N ARG A 42 -26.08 2.21 -11.90
CA ARG A 42 -26.38 1.45 -13.11
C ARG A 42 -27.88 1.22 -13.21
N LEU A 43 -28.45 1.66 -14.33
CA LEU A 43 -29.82 1.38 -14.72
C LEU A 43 -29.79 0.43 -15.91
N TYR A 44 -30.33 -0.77 -15.75
CA TYR A 44 -30.51 -1.74 -16.80
C TYR A 44 -31.99 -2.05 -16.97
N GLN A 45 -32.55 -1.77 -18.16
CA GLN A 45 -33.94 -2.02 -18.47
C GLN A 45 -34.02 -2.81 -19.78
N GLU A 46 -34.76 -3.89 -19.76
CA GLU A 46 -35.07 -4.70 -20.93
C GLU A 46 -36.59 -4.72 -21.15
N SER A 47 -37.01 -4.37 -22.34
CA SER A 47 -38.42 -4.39 -22.77
C SER A 47 -38.61 -5.17 -24.05
N LEU A 48 -39.68 -5.93 -24.18
CA LEU A 48 -40.11 -6.62 -25.36
C LEU A 48 -41.57 -6.18 -25.70
N GLN A 49 -41.77 -5.63 -26.89
CA GLN A 49 -43.10 -5.16 -27.37
C GLN A 49 -43.78 -4.21 -26.34
N ASP A 50 -43.01 -3.22 -25.84
CA ASP A 50 -43.44 -2.25 -24.82
C ASP A 50 -43.75 -2.83 -23.40
N GLU A 51 -43.56 -4.13 -23.21
CA GLU A 51 -43.64 -4.74 -21.87
C GLU A 51 -42.27 -4.77 -21.22
N LEU A 52 -42.14 -4.21 -20.00
CA LEU A 52 -40.91 -4.19 -19.25
C LEU A 52 -40.63 -5.55 -18.65
N LEU A 53 -39.59 -6.25 -19.16
CA LEU A 53 -39.20 -7.59 -18.69
C LEU A 53 -38.26 -7.52 -17.52
N THR A 54 -37.34 -6.54 -17.50
CA THR A 54 -36.32 -6.42 -16.46
C THR A 54 -36.06 -4.96 -16.17
N ASP A 55 -36.07 -4.59 -14.89
CA ASP A 55 -35.68 -3.28 -14.39
C ASP A 55 -34.69 -3.44 -13.22
N ILE A 56 -33.42 -3.21 -13.48
CA ILE A 56 -32.37 -3.29 -12.46
C ILE A 56 -31.81 -1.88 -12.24
N ASN A 57 -32.03 -1.34 -11.04
CA ASN A 57 -31.46 -0.10 -10.61
C ASN A 57 -30.48 -0.35 -9.46
N ASN A 58 -29.20 -0.42 -9.80
CA ASN A 58 -28.14 -0.70 -8.84
C ASN A 58 -27.40 0.61 -8.51
N ASN A 59 -27.44 1.01 -7.25
CA ASN A 59 -26.70 2.15 -6.74
C ASN A 59 -25.65 1.65 -5.75
N VAL A 60 -24.40 1.99 -5.99
CA VAL A 60 -23.27 1.68 -5.11
C VAL A 60 -22.67 2.99 -4.63
N LEU A 61 -22.57 3.13 -3.32
CA LEU A 61 -21.86 4.22 -2.66
C LEU A 61 -20.67 3.62 -1.94
N GLY A 62 -19.47 4.10 -2.24
CA GLY A 62 -18.24 3.68 -1.59
C GLY A 62 -17.55 4.88 -0.95
N ASP A 63 -17.24 4.77 0.33
CA ASP A 63 -16.41 5.71 1.07
C ASP A 63 -15.17 4.97 1.57
N LYS A 64 -13.97 5.46 1.21
CA LYS A 64 -12.70 4.87 1.63
C LYS A 64 -11.78 5.92 2.20
N TYR A 65 -11.31 5.69 3.42
CA TYR A 65 -10.26 6.46 4.08
C TYR A 65 -8.99 5.64 4.13
N SER A 66 -7.85 6.25 3.83
CA SER A 66 -6.55 5.62 3.97
C SER A 66 -5.57 6.58 4.60
N LEU A 67 -4.83 6.08 5.59
CA LEU A 67 -3.75 6.78 6.26
C LEU A 67 -2.48 5.95 6.15
N ILE A 68 -1.42 6.57 5.67
CA ILE A 68 -0.08 5.98 5.62
C ILE A 68 0.82 6.84 6.49
N GLY A 69 1.46 6.23 7.47
CA GLY A 69 2.51 6.83 8.27
C GLY A 69 3.83 6.10 8.04
N GLU A 70 4.90 6.84 7.80
CA GLU A 70 6.24 6.28 7.61
C GLU A 70 7.26 7.07 8.42
N ALA A 71 8.15 6.35 9.10
CA ALA A 71 9.29 6.90 9.80
C ALA A 71 10.56 6.16 9.36
N VAL A 72 11.60 6.89 8.96
CA VAL A 72 12.88 6.32 8.55
C VAL A 72 14.00 7.00 9.32
N TYR A 73 14.87 6.22 9.90
CA TYR A 73 16.13 6.66 10.51
C TYR A 73 17.27 6.08 9.69
N GLU A 74 18.22 6.92 9.30
CA GLU A 74 19.45 6.51 8.62
C GLU A 74 20.68 7.04 9.35
N LYS A 75 21.69 6.22 9.49
CA LYS A 75 23.00 6.59 9.99
C LYS A 75 24.09 6.18 9.00
N GLN A 76 24.86 7.17 8.55
CA GLN A 76 26.03 6.94 7.72
C GLN A 76 27.28 6.84 8.59
N PHE A 77 28.01 5.72 8.52
CA PHE A 77 29.21 5.47 9.31
C PHE A 77 30.48 5.97 8.61
N SER A 78 30.63 5.62 7.32
CA SER A 78 31.78 5.97 6.49
C SER A 78 31.35 6.16 5.05
N LYS A 79 32.28 6.50 4.15
CA LYS A 79 31.99 6.58 2.72
C LYS A 79 31.48 5.21 2.22
N GLY A 80 30.19 5.15 1.87
CA GLY A 80 29.56 3.97 1.30
C GLY A 80 28.95 2.98 2.30
N ASN A 81 29.05 3.22 3.64
CA ASN A 81 28.44 2.36 4.65
C ASN A 81 27.34 3.12 5.39
N SER A 82 26.13 2.57 5.42
CA SER A 82 25.00 3.13 6.16
C SER A 82 24.11 2.04 6.75
N LEU A 83 23.41 2.39 7.80
CA LEU A 83 22.38 1.58 8.45
C LEU A 83 21.08 2.36 8.44
N SER A 84 20.01 1.75 7.97
CA SER A 84 18.68 2.35 7.93
C SER A 84 17.70 1.48 8.68
N PHE A 85 16.80 2.11 9.42
CA PHE A 85 15.63 1.48 10.04
C PHE A 85 14.39 2.21 9.57
N GLY A 86 13.35 1.48 9.23
CA GLY A 86 12.08 2.07 8.81
C GLY A 86 10.90 1.36 9.45
N LEU A 87 9.87 2.16 9.70
CA LEU A 87 8.55 1.73 10.13
C LEU A 87 7.54 2.38 9.19
N ARG A 88 6.68 1.58 8.60
CA ARG A 88 5.55 2.05 7.79
C ARG A 88 4.27 1.39 8.27
N HIS A 89 3.26 2.19 8.52
CA HIS A 89 1.92 1.70 8.83
C HIS A 89 0.91 2.27 7.83
N THR A 90 0.11 1.39 7.26
CA THR A 90 -1.00 1.75 6.38
C THR A 90 -2.28 1.28 7.04
N GLN A 91 -3.24 2.19 7.22
CA GLN A 91 -4.56 1.90 7.73
C GLN A 91 -5.59 2.32 6.69
N SER A 92 -6.51 1.42 6.35
CA SER A 92 -7.61 1.68 5.42
C SER A 92 -8.93 1.26 6.03
N PHE A 93 -9.93 2.13 5.88
CA PHE A 93 -11.33 1.86 6.21
C PHE A 93 -12.14 2.06 4.94
N ALA A 94 -13.00 1.12 4.61
CA ALA A 94 -13.93 1.25 3.50
C ALA A 94 -15.33 0.85 3.96
N ASN A 95 -16.29 1.69 3.58
CA ASN A 95 -17.72 1.42 3.73
C ASN A 95 -18.32 1.39 2.33
N ASN A 96 -19.02 0.31 2.02
CA ASN A 96 -19.71 0.15 0.75
C ASN A 96 -21.19 -0.11 1.01
N GLU A 97 -22.04 0.79 0.51
CA GLU A 97 -23.49 0.65 0.53
C GLU A 97 -23.99 0.21 -0.84
N TYR A 98 -24.77 -0.85 -0.86
CA TYR A 98 -25.42 -1.39 -2.06
C TYR A 98 -26.94 -1.24 -1.92
N ARG A 99 -27.56 -0.64 -2.93
CA ARG A 99 -29.03 -0.47 -3.01
C ARG A 99 -29.54 -1.02 -4.33
N ASN A 100 -30.02 -2.23 -4.30
CA ASN A 100 -30.62 -2.93 -5.43
C ASN A 100 -31.86 -3.70 -4.95
N GLY A 101 -32.98 -2.99 -4.72
CA GLY A 101 -34.17 -3.59 -4.11
C GLY A 101 -33.99 -3.98 -2.64
N HIS A 102 -32.81 -4.37 -2.24
CA HIS A 102 -32.38 -4.60 -0.85
C HIS A 102 -31.22 -3.69 -0.50
N TYR A 103 -31.16 -3.27 0.77
CA TYR A 103 -30.05 -2.50 1.33
C TYR A 103 -29.02 -3.48 1.92
N TYR A 104 -27.78 -3.35 1.50
CA TYR A 104 -26.66 -4.11 2.07
C TYR A 104 -25.49 -3.16 2.28
N GLU A 105 -24.88 -3.22 3.46
CA GLU A 105 -23.73 -2.40 3.86
C GLU A 105 -22.58 -3.32 4.27
N THR A 106 -21.38 -2.98 3.83
CA THR A 106 -20.17 -3.73 4.15
C THR A 106 -19.08 -2.77 4.62
N ASP A 107 -18.63 -2.98 5.85
CA ASP A 107 -17.47 -2.29 6.42
C ASP A 107 -16.24 -3.16 6.30
N MET A 108 -15.14 -2.56 5.86
CA MET A 108 -13.84 -3.19 5.76
C MET A 108 -12.80 -2.37 6.51
N ASN A 109 -11.99 -3.05 7.32
CA ASN A 109 -10.88 -2.48 8.05
C ASN A 109 -9.61 -3.27 7.73
N GLN A 110 -8.62 -2.61 7.15
CA GLN A 110 -7.36 -3.23 6.78
C GLN A 110 -6.19 -2.41 7.33
N GLY A 111 -5.24 -3.08 7.96
CA GLY A 111 -4.03 -2.47 8.49
C GLY A 111 -2.80 -3.28 8.13
N ASP A 112 -1.77 -2.62 7.58
CA ASP A 112 -0.48 -3.21 7.28
C ASP A 112 0.62 -2.45 8.01
N THR A 113 1.40 -3.17 8.81
CA THR A 113 2.55 -2.61 9.52
C THR A 113 3.82 -3.29 9.03
N TYR A 114 4.73 -2.52 8.47
CA TYR A 114 6.02 -2.99 7.97
C TYR A 114 7.16 -2.35 8.76
N VAL A 115 8.00 -3.19 9.34
CA VAL A 115 9.22 -2.79 10.03
C VAL A 115 10.41 -3.40 9.31
N TYR A 116 11.44 -2.61 9.04
CA TYR A 116 12.62 -3.11 8.36
C TYR A 116 13.92 -2.49 8.88
N GLY A 117 14.99 -3.24 8.70
CA GLY A 117 16.37 -2.78 8.84
C GLY A 117 17.16 -3.09 7.58
N GLU A 118 17.99 -2.18 7.13
CA GLU A 118 18.84 -2.35 5.96
C GLU A 118 20.25 -1.83 6.25
N TYR A 119 21.25 -2.65 5.96
CA TYR A 119 22.65 -2.26 5.97
C TYR A 119 23.17 -2.18 4.55
N ARG A 120 23.77 -1.05 4.20
CA ARG A 120 24.54 -0.85 2.95
C ARG A 120 26.00 -0.80 3.26
N GLY A 121 26.78 -1.54 2.50
CA GLY A 121 28.22 -1.56 2.63
C GLY A 121 28.91 -1.52 1.29
N LYS A 122 30.14 -1.01 1.31
CA LYS A 122 31.03 -0.96 0.13
C LYS A 122 32.38 -1.53 0.49
N VAL A 123 32.81 -2.53 -0.27
CA VAL A 123 34.15 -3.14 -0.16
C VAL A 123 34.80 -3.17 -1.54
N LYS A 124 35.84 -2.35 -1.73
CA LYS A 124 36.55 -2.22 -3.04
C LYS A 124 35.58 -1.93 -4.20
N LYS A 125 35.37 -2.90 -5.08
CA LYS A 125 34.51 -2.82 -6.27
C LYS A 125 33.11 -3.39 -6.04
N MET A 126 32.82 -3.85 -4.82
CA MET A 126 31.55 -4.48 -4.48
C MET A 126 30.75 -3.57 -3.55
N ASP A 127 29.54 -3.21 -3.98
CA ASP A 127 28.51 -2.61 -3.14
C ASP A 127 27.51 -3.69 -2.77
N TYR A 128 27.15 -3.77 -1.50
CA TYR A 128 26.15 -4.74 -1.02
C TYR A 128 25.12 -4.09 -0.14
N ARG A 129 23.94 -4.66 -0.18
CA ARG A 129 22.79 -4.22 0.61
C ARG A 129 22.13 -5.46 1.22
N LEU A 130 22.08 -5.49 2.53
CA LEU A 130 21.45 -6.55 3.32
C LEU A 130 20.25 -5.93 4.03
N GLY A 131 19.08 -6.46 3.82
CA GLY A 131 17.85 -5.98 4.44
C GLY A 131 17.04 -7.13 5.01
N VAL A 132 16.33 -6.83 6.06
CA VAL A 132 15.33 -7.70 6.67
C VAL A 132 14.13 -6.87 7.07
N GLY A 133 12.95 -7.38 6.80
CA GLY A 133 11.71 -6.75 7.19
C GLY A 133 10.67 -7.76 7.64
N VAL A 134 9.73 -7.29 8.43
CA VAL A 134 8.56 -8.04 8.88
C VAL A 134 7.33 -7.20 8.58
N THR A 135 6.35 -7.81 7.93
CA THR A 135 5.03 -7.21 7.70
C THR A 135 4.01 -7.94 8.55
N ARG A 136 3.21 -7.18 9.27
CA ARG A 136 1.98 -7.63 9.91
C ARG A 136 0.81 -7.07 9.10
N SER A 137 -0.03 -7.96 8.56
CA SER A 137 -1.24 -7.61 7.83
C SER A 137 -2.46 -8.01 8.66
N TYR A 138 -3.38 -7.07 8.83
CA TYR A 138 -4.64 -7.25 9.51
C TYR A 138 -5.79 -6.88 8.58
N TYR A 139 -6.81 -7.73 8.53
CA TYR A 139 -8.01 -7.52 7.75
C TYR A 139 -9.24 -7.92 8.54
N LYS A 140 -10.29 -7.11 8.48
CA LYS A 140 -11.60 -7.40 9.06
C LYS A 140 -12.68 -6.84 8.15
N GLN A 141 -13.70 -7.65 7.89
CA GLN A 141 -14.91 -7.30 7.16
C GLN A 141 -16.13 -7.56 8.01
N SER A 142 -17.19 -6.76 7.84
CA SER A 142 -18.47 -6.97 8.55
C SER A 142 -19.05 -8.34 8.22
N GLY A 143 -19.34 -9.13 9.23
CA GLY A 143 -19.93 -10.48 9.09
C GLY A 143 -18.90 -11.60 8.97
N ASP A 144 -17.60 -11.28 8.82
CA ASP A 144 -16.52 -12.26 8.72
C ASP A 144 -15.57 -12.19 9.93
N ASP A 145 -14.83 -13.28 10.13
CA ASP A 145 -13.75 -13.31 11.12
C ASP A 145 -12.60 -12.41 10.71
N SER A 146 -11.88 -11.86 11.69
CA SER A 146 -10.66 -11.10 11.43
C SER A 146 -9.53 -12.02 11.02
N TYR A 147 -8.77 -11.59 10.02
CA TYR A 147 -7.58 -12.28 9.54
C TYR A 147 -6.33 -11.50 9.92
N GLU A 148 -5.32 -12.20 10.41
CA GLU A 148 -4.02 -11.63 10.74
C GLU A 148 -2.90 -12.52 10.19
N ASN A 149 -1.94 -11.92 9.49
CA ASN A 149 -0.81 -12.62 8.90
C ASN A 149 0.49 -11.89 9.15
N TYR A 150 1.56 -12.65 9.29
CA TYR A 150 2.93 -12.15 9.41
C TYR A 150 3.77 -12.68 8.26
N SER A 151 4.50 -11.81 7.59
CA SER A 151 5.46 -12.19 6.57
C SER A 151 6.87 -11.69 6.88
N PHE A 152 7.86 -12.52 6.58
CA PHE A 152 9.27 -12.19 6.73
C PHE A 152 9.90 -11.96 5.37
N ASN A 153 10.54 -10.81 5.19
CA ASN A 153 11.01 -10.31 3.89
C ASN A 153 12.52 -10.03 3.92
N PRO A 154 13.37 -11.06 3.79
CA PRO A 154 14.81 -10.87 3.63
C PRO A 154 15.13 -10.33 2.24
N ARG A 155 16.14 -9.47 2.16
CA ARG A 155 16.60 -8.85 0.92
C ARG A 155 18.11 -8.81 0.84
N LEU A 156 18.66 -9.26 -0.28
CA LEU A 156 20.07 -9.15 -0.58
C LEU A 156 20.25 -8.54 -1.98
N VAL A 157 21.07 -7.52 -2.06
CA VAL A 157 21.49 -6.94 -3.35
C VAL A 157 23.01 -6.85 -3.35
N LEU A 158 23.63 -7.39 -4.38
CA LEU A 158 25.06 -7.29 -4.66
C LEU A 158 25.26 -6.59 -5.99
N HIS A 159 26.18 -5.67 -6.00
CA HIS A 159 26.59 -4.95 -7.20
C HIS A 159 28.11 -4.99 -7.28
N TYR A 160 28.65 -5.56 -8.35
CA TYR A 160 30.09 -5.69 -8.58
C TYR A 160 30.48 -4.94 -9.83
N ALA A 161 31.38 -3.96 -9.69
CA ALA A 161 31.92 -3.20 -10.80
C ALA A 161 33.04 -3.97 -11.51
N LEU A 162 32.87 -4.21 -12.81
CA LEU A 162 33.83 -4.86 -13.69
C LEU A 162 34.69 -3.79 -14.39
N PRO A 163 35.86 -4.15 -14.98
CA PRO A 163 36.58 -3.28 -15.86
C PRO A 163 35.77 -2.86 -17.10
N GLY A 164 36.01 -1.68 -17.65
CA GLY A 164 35.36 -1.21 -18.88
C GLY A 164 33.94 -0.71 -18.72
N ASN A 165 33.62 -0.04 -17.60
CA ASN A 165 32.30 0.53 -17.31
C ASN A 165 31.13 -0.49 -17.27
N SER A 166 31.45 -1.76 -17.06
CA SER A 166 30.50 -2.85 -16.92
C SER A 166 30.23 -3.18 -15.44
N PHE A 167 29.10 -3.80 -15.14
CA PHE A 167 28.81 -4.28 -13.79
C PHE A 167 27.94 -5.55 -13.81
N VAL A 168 28.01 -6.32 -12.73
CA VAL A 168 27.09 -7.41 -12.45
C VAL A 168 26.25 -7.04 -11.23
N ARG A 169 24.95 -7.19 -11.35
CA ARG A 169 24.02 -7.00 -10.25
C ARG A 169 23.24 -8.29 -9.99
N TRP A 170 23.27 -8.73 -8.74
CA TRP A 170 22.44 -9.82 -8.27
C TRP A 170 21.48 -9.30 -7.20
N LYS A 171 20.20 -9.67 -7.30
CA LYS A 171 19.14 -9.31 -6.34
C LYS A 171 18.38 -10.58 -5.96
N SER A 172 18.23 -10.80 -4.67
CA SER A 172 17.36 -11.82 -4.10
C SER A 172 16.47 -11.16 -3.06
N ASP A 173 15.19 -11.31 -3.20
CA ASP A 173 14.17 -10.90 -2.24
C ASP A 173 13.10 -11.98 -2.14
N ILE A 174 12.65 -12.23 -0.94
CA ILE A 174 11.51 -13.11 -0.65
C ILE A 174 10.39 -12.21 -0.16
N SER A 175 9.29 -12.21 -0.87
CA SER A 175 8.06 -11.53 -0.46
C SER A 175 6.93 -12.55 -0.50
N ASN A 176 6.20 -12.69 0.59
CA ASN A 176 4.98 -13.45 0.59
C ASN A 176 3.86 -12.51 0.14
N ALA A 177 3.19 -12.84 -0.96
CA ALA A 177 1.95 -12.19 -1.32
C ALA A 177 0.88 -12.61 -0.30
N SER A 178 0.21 -11.65 0.32
CA SER A 178 -1.01 -11.95 1.07
C SER A 178 -2.04 -12.53 0.08
N PRO A 179 -2.76 -13.59 0.43
CA PRO A 179 -3.87 -14.03 -0.39
C PRO A 179 -4.87 -12.87 -0.52
N SER A 180 -5.22 -12.59 -1.75
CA SER A 180 -6.25 -11.62 -2.13
C SER A 180 -7.63 -12.20 -1.94
#